data_edb64bf600b41bf68d56b9b1df3007f8
#
_entry.id   edb64bf600b41bf68d56b9b1df3007f8
#
_cell.length_a   1.000
_cell.length_b   1.000
_cell.length_c   1.000
_cell.angle_alpha   90.00
_cell.angle_beta   90.00
_cell.angle_gamma   90.00
#
_symmetry.space_group_name_H-M   'P 1'
#
loop_
_entity.id
_entity.type
_entity.pdbx_description
1 polymer ?
#
loop_
_entity_poly.entity_id
_entity_poly.type
_entity_poly.pdbx_seq_one_letter_code
_entity_poly.pdbx_strand_id
1 'polypeptide(L)'
;MIRRQIAGIAALLTMGALVLAQPGGRPMSPDGAAQAQVLGKWTKGERPAFTLGRETYQGGKWIDITYGRPLQRGRDLFGSGENYGKAALDVGAPGFPAPPVWRAGANVSTRLKTEVPLIFGDKTVPAGEYSLFVDLKPSQWTLIVSSWPAQEKFDPQNKTALWGAYGYTPAKDVARIPMKLDTLPFAVEQLTWSFLDMTNEAGRMAIMWGKTMASASFRAGTAR
;
A
#
# COMPACT_ATOMS: atom_id res chain seq x y z
N MET A 1 -56.62 -53.64 -24.56
CA MET A 1 -55.78 -52.50 -25.08
C MET A 1 -55.20 -51.72 -23.90
N ILE A 2 -53.95 -52.00 -23.56
CA ILE A 2 -53.29 -51.37 -22.44
C ILE A 2 -52.29 -50.36 -23.02
N ARG A 3 -52.55 -49.01 -22.80
CA ARG A 3 -51.65 -47.95 -23.16
C ARG A 3 -50.61 -47.77 -22.01
N ARG A 4 -49.37 -48.13 -22.29
CA ARG A 4 -48.23 -47.80 -21.44
C ARG A 4 -47.88 -46.31 -21.65
N GLN A 5 -47.94 -45.53 -20.58
CA GLN A 5 -47.36 -44.18 -20.55
C GLN A 5 -45.89 -44.32 -20.18
N ILE A 6 -45.04 -43.80 -21.06
CA ILE A 6 -43.59 -43.71 -20.81
C ILE A 6 -43.36 -42.30 -20.19
N ALA A 7 -42.99 -42.28 -18.92
CA ALA A 7 -42.55 -41.09 -18.24
C ALA A 7 -41.13 -40.77 -18.66
N GLY A 8 -40.95 -39.69 -19.40
CA GLY A 8 -39.63 -39.17 -19.77
C GLY A 8 -39.01 -38.45 -18.57
N ILE A 9 -37.88 -38.95 -18.11
CA ILE A 9 -37.02 -38.25 -17.13
C ILE A 9 -36.18 -37.21 -17.90
N ALA A 10 -36.51 -35.93 -17.72
CA ALA A 10 -35.71 -34.82 -18.21
C ALA A 10 -34.50 -34.69 -17.28
N ALA A 11 -33.31 -35.12 -17.72
CA ALA A 11 -32.06 -34.85 -17.05
C ALA A 11 -31.69 -33.36 -17.27
N LEU A 12 -31.79 -32.53 -16.24
CA LEU A 12 -31.21 -31.18 -16.23
C LEU A 12 -29.68 -31.34 -16.18
N LEU A 13 -29.05 -31.15 -17.32
CA LEU A 13 -27.61 -30.90 -17.42
C LEU A 13 -27.35 -29.46 -16.94
N THR A 14 -26.92 -29.32 -15.70
CA THR A 14 -26.33 -28.07 -15.22
C THR A 14 -24.98 -27.91 -15.92
N MET A 15 -24.96 -27.09 -16.98
CA MET A 15 -23.73 -26.59 -17.56
C MET A 15 -23.06 -25.71 -16.51
N GLY A 16 -22.13 -26.25 -15.74
CA GLY A 16 -21.16 -25.48 -14.98
C GLY A 16 -20.38 -24.64 -15.97
N ALA A 17 -20.58 -23.32 -15.93
CA ALA A 17 -19.75 -22.39 -16.67
C ALA A 17 -18.30 -22.56 -16.17
N LEU A 18 -17.47 -23.23 -16.96
CA LEU A 18 -16.02 -23.13 -16.82
C LEU A 18 -15.68 -21.66 -17.07
N VAL A 19 -15.41 -20.92 -16.02
CA VAL A 19 -14.73 -19.65 -16.14
C VAL A 19 -13.31 -19.95 -16.63
N LEU A 20 -13.16 -19.97 -17.95
CA LEU A 20 -11.86 -19.98 -18.58
C LEU A 20 -11.19 -18.68 -18.13
N ALA A 21 -10.23 -18.80 -17.21
CA ALA A 21 -9.34 -17.71 -16.85
C ALA A 21 -8.76 -17.17 -18.16
N GLN A 22 -9.05 -15.92 -18.47
CA GLN A 22 -8.50 -15.27 -19.66
C GLN A 22 -6.97 -15.37 -19.60
N PRO A 23 -6.28 -15.61 -20.73
CA PRO A 23 -4.82 -15.62 -20.80
C PRO A 23 -4.25 -14.20 -20.78
N GLY A 24 -4.66 -13.39 -19.81
CA GLY A 24 -3.99 -12.18 -19.39
C GLY A 24 -3.07 -12.55 -18.24
N GLY A 25 -1.76 -12.60 -18.48
CA GLY A 25 -0.80 -12.87 -17.42
C GLY A 25 -1.04 -11.95 -16.23
N ARG A 26 -0.87 -12.47 -15.01
CA ARG A 26 -0.97 -11.64 -13.80
C ARG A 26 -0.03 -10.45 -13.93
N PRO A 27 -0.44 -9.23 -13.54
CA PRO A 27 0.44 -8.07 -13.59
C PRO A 27 1.71 -8.36 -12.76
N MET A 28 2.87 -7.96 -13.28
CA MET A 28 4.15 -8.18 -12.61
C MET A 28 4.29 -7.40 -11.29
N SER A 29 3.46 -6.40 -11.11
CA SER A 29 3.39 -5.57 -9.91
C SER A 29 1.92 -5.43 -9.52
N PRO A 30 1.32 -6.47 -8.91
CA PRO A 30 -0.08 -6.41 -8.48
C PRO A 30 -0.25 -5.36 -7.40
N ASP A 31 -1.49 -4.93 -7.21
CA ASP A 31 -1.85 -4.02 -6.13
C ASP A 31 -1.68 -4.69 -4.77
N GLY A 32 -1.37 -3.90 -3.77
CA GLY A 32 -1.26 -4.29 -2.38
C GLY A 32 -1.82 -3.24 -1.46
N ALA A 33 -2.19 -3.67 -0.26
CA ALA A 33 -2.61 -2.78 0.82
C ALA A 33 -1.94 -3.18 2.13
N ALA A 34 -1.61 -2.17 2.95
CA ALA A 34 -1.30 -2.32 4.37
C ALA A 34 -2.34 -1.51 5.14
N GLN A 35 -2.92 -2.11 6.17
CA GLN A 35 -4.02 -1.51 6.94
C GLN A 35 -3.76 -1.65 8.43
N ALA A 36 -4.12 -0.63 9.19
CA ALA A 36 -4.08 -0.65 10.64
C ALA A 36 -5.28 0.10 11.22
N GLN A 37 -5.67 -0.28 12.43
CA GLN A 37 -6.63 0.47 13.24
C GLN A 37 -5.97 1.00 14.50
N VAL A 38 -6.36 2.21 14.90
CA VAL A 38 -5.91 2.89 16.12
C VAL A 38 -7.09 3.55 16.83
N LEU A 39 -6.91 3.96 18.07
CA LEU A 39 -7.88 4.71 18.88
C LEU A 39 -9.25 4.01 19.08
N GLY A 40 -9.29 2.68 18.92
CA GLY A 40 -10.47 1.89 19.23
C GLY A 40 -10.50 1.44 20.69
N LYS A 41 -11.51 0.67 21.03
CA LYS A 41 -11.71 0.08 22.37
C LYS A 41 -11.96 -1.42 22.23
N TRP A 42 -11.29 -2.20 23.06
CA TRP A 42 -11.62 -3.60 23.23
C TRP A 42 -12.86 -3.73 24.12
N THR A 43 -13.89 -4.37 23.63
CA THR A 43 -15.13 -4.61 24.35
C THR A 43 -15.39 -6.11 24.42
N LYS A 44 -15.81 -6.59 25.60
CA LYS A 44 -16.30 -7.97 25.70
C LYS A 44 -17.63 -8.05 24.96
N GLY A 45 -17.64 -8.80 23.87
CA GLY A 45 -18.85 -8.99 23.07
C GLY A 45 -19.83 -9.90 23.81
N GLU A 46 -21.09 -9.53 23.90
CA GLU A 46 -22.19 -10.43 24.18
C GLU A 46 -22.41 -11.35 22.97
N ARG A 47 -21.71 -12.48 22.93
CA ARG A 47 -21.91 -13.50 21.90
C ARG A 47 -22.42 -14.79 22.54
N PRO A 48 -23.21 -15.59 21.77
CA PRO A 48 -23.70 -16.90 22.26
C PRO A 48 -22.56 -17.79 22.76
N ALA A 49 -22.85 -18.63 23.75
CA ALA A 49 -21.92 -19.38 24.60
C ALA A 49 -20.83 -20.22 23.87
N PHE A 50 -20.98 -20.54 22.62
CA PHE A 50 -19.97 -21.28 21.83
C PHE A 50 -18.95 -20.42 21.07
N THR A 51 -19.05 -19.10 21.14
CA THR A 51 -18.02 -18.18 20.65
C THR A 51 -17.26 -17.59 21.84
N LEU A 52 -16.49 -18.43 22.53
CA LEU A 52 -15.60 -18.10 23.66
C LEU A 52 -15.34 -16.59 23.74
N GLY A 53 -16.04 -15.88 24.65
CA GLY A 53 -16.02 -14.45 24.98
C GLY A 53 -14.91 -13.63 24.33
N ARG A 54 -14.88 -13.53 22.98
CA ARG A 54 -13.84 -12.79 22.28
C ARG A 54 -14.11 -11.32 22.42
N GLU A 55 -13.11 -10.63 22.92
CA GLU A 55 -13.07 -9.19 22.85
C GLU A 55 -13.15 -8.75 21.39
N THR A 56 -13.92 -7.72 21.10
CA THR A 56 -14.00 -7.09 19.77
C THR A 56 -13.44 -5.69 19.86
N TYR A 57 -12.62 -5.33 18.85
CA TYR A 57 -12.09 -3.98 18.74
C TYR A 57 -13.13 -3.12 18.02
N GLN A 58 -13.63 -2.07 18.67
CA GLN A 58 -14.71 -1.22 18.17
C GLN A 58 -14.29 0.25 18.11
N GLY A 59 -14.89 0.98 17.17
CA GLY A 59 -14.68 2.43 17.02
C GLY A 59 -13.27 2.81 16.59
N GLY A 60 -12.45 1.84 16.16
CA GLY A 60 -11.12 2.10 15.66
C GLY A 60 -11.14 2.93 14.39
N LYS A 61 -10.10 3.73 14.22
CA LYS A 61 -9.85 4.60 13.06
C LYS A 61 -8.84 3.94 12.13
N TRP A 62 -9.11 4.00 10.85
CA TRP A 62 -8.29 3.34 9.84
C TRP A 62 -7.13 4.20 9.36
N ILE A 63 -6.04 3.52 9.08
CA ILE A 63 -4.87 4.02 8.37
C ILE A 63 -4.57 3.00 7.27
N ASP A 64 -4.66 3.41 6.01
CA ASP A 64 -4.51 2.56 4.84
C ASP A 64 -3.37 3.05 3.97
N ILE A 65 -2.54 2.13 3.49
CA ILE A 65 -1.54 2.38 2.44
C ILE A 65 -1.86 1.46 1.27
N THR A 66 -2.12 2.02 0.08
CA THR A 66 -2.30 1.25 -1.16
C THR A 66 -1.17 1.53 -2.13
N TYR A 67 -0.65 0.50 -2.78
CA TYR A 67 0.57 0.60 -3.59
C TYR A 67 0.70 -0.55 -4.59
N GLY A 68 1.48 -0.36 -5.64
CA GLY A 68 1.89 -1.46 -6.51
C GLY A 68 3.07 -2.24 -5.91
N ARG A 69 3.08 -3.55 -6.06
CA ARG A 69 4.04 -4.48 -5.42
C ARG A 69 5.00 -5.10 -6.42
N PRO A 70 6.10 -4.43 -6.80
CA PRO A 70 7.09 -5.02 -7.71
C PRO A 70 7.90 -6.13 -7.04
N LEU A 71 8.38 -7.08 -7.85
CA LEU A 71 9.31 -8.13 -7.44
C LEU A 71 10.76 -7.66 -7.57
N GLN A 72 11.65 -8.12 -6.70
CA GLN A 72 13.09 -7.85 -6.77
C GLN A 72 13.74 -8.54 -7.96
N ARG A 73 13.52 -9.81 -8.17
CA ARG A 73 14.06 -10.62 -9.26
C ARG A 73 15.59 -10.53 -9.39
N GLY A 74 16.28 -10.63 -8.27
CA GLY A 74 17.75 -10.60 -8.23
C GLY A 74 18.39 -9.26 -8.59
N ARG A 75 17.60 -8.18 -8.79
CA ARG A 75 18.13 -6.84 -9.08
C ARG A 75 18.79 -6.25 -7.85
N ASP A 76 19.87 -5.50 -8.05
CA ASP A 76 20.35 -4.56 -7.06
C ASP A 76 19.41 -3.33 -7.08
N LEU A 77 18.57 -3.25 -6.04
CA LEU A 77 17.47 -2.27 -5.98
C LEU A 77 17.95 -0.85 -5.71
N PHE A 78 18.96 -0.73 -4.89
CA PHE A 78 19.37 0.57 -4.37
C PHE A 78 20.78 0.95 -4.78
N GLY A 79 21.62 -0.01 -5.21
CA GLY A 79 22.97 0.26 -5.67
C GLY A 79 23.87 0.89 -4.62
N SER A 80 24.93 1.55 -5.08
CA SER A 80 25.92 2.21 -4.21
C SER A 80 26.50 3.46 -4.89
N GLY A 81 27.18 4.30 -4.09
CA GLY A 81 27.87 5.49 -4.58
C GLY A 81 26.93 6.43 -5.34
N GLU A 82 27.37 6.94 -6.48
CA GLU A 82 26.62 7.87 -7.35
C GLU A 82 25.38 7.25 -8.00
N ASN A 83 25.31 5.91 -8.04
CA ASN A 83 24.18 5.17 -8.61
C ASN A 83 23.12 4.79 -7.56
N TYR A 84 23.32 5.21 -6.32
CA TYR A 84 22.38 4.87 -5.25
C TYR A 84 20.97 5.37 -5.57
N GLY A 85 20.00 4.48 -5.43
CA GLY A 85 18.58 4.75 -5.68
C GLY A 85 18.16 4.76 -7.14
N LYS A 86 19.08 4.88 -8.10
CA LYS A 86 18.72 5.05 -9.53
C LYS A 86 17.88 3.90 -10.08
N ALA A 87 18.10 2.66 -9.64
CA ALA A 87 17.33 1.50 -10.08
C ALA A 87 15.90 1.45 -9.51
N ALA A 88 15.65 2.11 -8.37
CA ALA A 88 14.33 2.22 -7.76
C ALA A 88 13.56 3.43 -8.28
N LEU A 89 14.28 4.48 -8.74
CA LEU A 89 13.65 5.64 -9.35
C LEU A 89 13.08 5.30 -10.73
N ASP A 90 12.06 6.02 -11.12
CA ASP A 90 11.50 5.89 -12.46
C ASP A 90 12.49 6.42 -13.50
N VAL A 91 12.66 5.65 -14.58
CA VAL A 91 13.56 6.06 -15.68
C VAL A 91 13.04 7.22 -16.54
N GLY A 92 11.88 7.78 -16.16
CA GLY A 92 11.15 8.75 -16.95
C GLY A 92 10.19 8.08 -17.94
N ALA A 93 9.21 8.83 -18.39
CA ALA A 93 8.29 8.46 -19.44
C ALA A 93 8.37 9.53 -20.55
N PRO A 94 7.94 9.24 -21.79
CA PRO A 94 7.88 10.24 -22.83
C PRO A 94 7.17 11.50 -22.38
N GLY A 95 7.87 12.66 -22.43
CA GLY A 95 7.34 13.95 -21.95
C GLY A 95 7.48 14.22 -20.45
N PHE A 96 8.07 13.28 -19.68
CA PHE A 96 8.34 13.47 -18.26
C PHE A 96 9.82 13.18 -17.96
N PRO A 97 10.55 14.07 -17.29
CA PRO A 97 11.88 13.78 -16.77
C PRO A 97 11.79 12.71 -15.68
N ALA A 98 12.92 12.05 -15.40
CA ALA A 98 13.03 11.15 -14.25
C ALA A 98 12.70 11.93 -12.95
N PRO A 99 11.79 11.43 -12.10
CA PRO A 99 11.43 12.12 -10.88
C PRO A 99 12.58 12.08 -9.87
N PRO A 100 12.71 13.11 -9.02
CA PRO A 100 13.77 13.17 -8.01
C PRO A 100 13.49 12.28 -6.78
N VAL A 101 12.33 11.65 -6.72
CA VAL A 101 11.86 10.83 -5.61
C VAL A 101 11.29 9.52 -6.11
N TRP A 102 11.39 8.49 -5.27
CA TRP A 102 10.80 7.18 -5.54
C TRP A 102 9.33 7.16 -5.12
N ARG A 103 8.45 6.64 -6.00
CA ARG A 103 7.02 6.44 -5.70
C ARG A 103 6.76 5.40 -4.60
N ALA A 104 7.80 4.76 -4.06
CA ALA A 104 7.73 3.75 -3.00
C ALA A 104 6.76 2.60 -3.30
N GLY A 105 6.70 2.21 -4.58
CA GLY A 105 5.80 1.22 -5.13
C GLY A 105 6.04 1.02 -6.63
N ALA A 106 5.00 0.62 -7.36
CA ALA A 106 5.02 0.49 -8.82
C ALA A 106 3.70 0.96 -9.43
N ASN A 107 3.74 1.30 -10.72
CA ASN A 107 2.61 1.79 -11.52
C ASN A 107 2.04 3.11 -10.97
N VAL A 108 0.94 3.04 -10.24
CA VAL A 108 0.29 4.19 -9.59
C VAL A 108 1.15 4.80 -8.49
N SER A 109 0.86 6.03 -8.08
CA SER A 109 1.44 6.60 -6.86
C SER A 109 1.00 5.79 -5.64
N THR A 110 1.91 5.56 -4.69
CA THR A 110 1.54 4.99 -3.39
C THR A 110 0.68 5.99 -2.64
N ARG A 111 -0.43 5.54 -2.05
CA ARG A 111 -1.41 6.39 -1.37
C ARG A 111 -1.47 6.06 0.10
N LEU A 112 -1.62 7.10 0.91
CA LEU A 112 -1.96 7.01 2.32
C LEU A 112 -3.36 7.62 2.49
N LYS A 113 -4.25 6.88 3.16
CA LYS A 113 -5.50 7.41 3.69
C LYS A 113 -5.49 7.23 5.20
N THR A 114 -5.77 8.28 5.94
CA THR A 114 -5.83 8.22 7.40
C THR A 114 -7.05 8.95 7.94
N GLU A 115 -7.77 8.31 8.83
CA GLU A 115 -8.94 8.89 9.51
C GLU A 115 -8.56 9.72 10.74
N VAL A 116 -7.28 9.75 11.10
CA VAL A 116 -6.75 10.49 12.25
C VAL A 116 -5.49 11.24 11.87
N PRO A 117 -5.15 12.32 12.58
CA PRO A 117 -3.82 12.93 12.44
C PRO A 117 -2.72 11.92 12.80
N LEU A 118 -1.64 11.91 12.01
CA LEU A 118 -0.44 11.13 12.31
C LEU A 118 0.70 12.06 12.71
N ILE A 119 1.29 11.82 13.87
CA ILE A 119 2.33 12.66 14.47
C ILE A 119 3.67 11.92 14.38
N PHE A 120 4.57 12.41 13.57
CA PHE A 120 5.92 11.90 13.35
C PHE A 120 6.94 12.87 13.98
N GLY A 121 7.33 12.63 15.25
CA GLY A 121 8.16 13.58 15.99
C GLY A 121 7.48 14.94 16.13
N ASP A 122 8.07 15.97 15.51
CA ASP A 122 7.55 17.35 15.46
C ASP A 122 6.61 17.62 14.26
N LYS A 123 6.43 16.65 13.36
CA LYS A 123 5.61 16.78 12.15
C LYS A 123 4.23 16.20 12.38
N THR A 124 3.19 16.91 11.97
CA THR A 124 1.81 16.41 12.00
C THR A 124 1.26 16.34 10.59
N VAL A 125 0.78 15.16 10.21
CA VAL A 125 0.00 14.92 8.99
C VAL A 125 -1.48 14.86 9.41
N PRO A 126 -2.34 15.79 9.01
CA PRO A 126 -3.77 15.75 9.32
C PRO A 126 -4.46 14.48 8.79
N ALA A 127 -5.65 14.18 9.29
CA ALA A 127 -6.52 13.19 8.67
C ALA A 127 -6.80 13.58 7.21
N GLY A 128 -6.78 12.61 6.29
CA GLY A 128 -6.94 12.90 4.86
C GLY A 128 -6.33 11.83 3.94
N GLU A 129 -6.24 12.19 2.68
CA GLU A 129 -5.65 11.35 1.62
C GLU A 129 -4.41 12.02 1.03
N TYR A 130 -3.35 11.24 0.83
CA TYR A 130 -2.03 11.71 0.43
C TYR A 130 -1.36 10.75 -0.53
N SER A 131 -0.40 11.25 -1.31
CA SER A 131 0.59 10.43 -2.00
C SER A 131 1.83 10.28 -1.13
N LEU A 132 2.41 9.07 -1.13
CA LEU A 132 3.67 8.79 -0.45
C LEU A 132 4.80 8.67 -1.45
N PHE A 133 5.92 9.30 -1.13
CA PHE A 133 7.19 9.17 -1.86
C PHE A 133 8.33 8.95 -0.88
N VAL A 134 9.46 8.48 -1.40
CA VAL A 134 10.70 8.36 -0.62
C VAL A 134 11.84 9.05 -1.37
N ASP A 135 12.49 9.98 -0.70
CA ASP A 135 13.77 10.54 -1.12
C ASP A 135 14.89 9.58 -0.68
N LEU A 136 15.55 8.97 -1.65
CA LEU A 136 16.56 7.93 -1.43
C LEU A 136 17.95 8.56 -1.35
N LYS A 137 18.56 8.49 -0.17
CA LYS A 137 19.97 8.84 0.02
C LYS A 137 20.71 7.70 0.74
N PRO A 138 22.00 7.47 0.48
CA PRO A 138 22.72 6.31 1.00
C PRO A 138 22.62 6.08 2.50
N SER A 139 22.63 7.16 3.27
CA SER A 139 22.63 7.11 4.74
C SER A 139 21.30 7.47 5.38
N GLN A 140 20.36 8.02 4.60
CA GLN A 140 19.12 8.57 5.16
C GLN A 140 18.01 8.57 4.11
N TRP A 141 17.01 7.74 4.29
CA TRP A 141 15.77 7.86 3.51
C TRP A 141 14.82 8.84 4.19
N THR A 142 14.06 9.55 3.38
CA THR A 142 13.05 10.47 3.87
C THR A 142 11.69 10.09 3.29
N LEU A 143 10.76 9.70 4.16
CA LEU A 143 9.35 9.56 3.78
C LEU A 143 8.77 10.94 3.52
N ILE A 144 8.13 11.09 2.38
CA ILE A 144 7.44 12.32 1.98
C ILE A 144 5.95 12.01 1.95
N VAL A 145 5.19 12.73 2.74
CA VAL A 145 3.73 12.76 2.69
C VAL A 145 3.34 14.01 1.91
N SER A 146 2.70 13.83 0.77
CA SER A 146 2.39 14.92 -0.15
C SER A 146 0.90 15.01 -0.46
N SER A 147 0.35 16.21 -0.55
CA SER A 147 -1.03 16.47 -0.95
C SER A 147 -1.22 16.43 -2.48
N TRP A 148 -0.22 15.98 -3.26
CA TRP A 148 -0.42 15.67 -4.66
C TRP A 148 -1.44 14.55 -4.82
N PRO A 149 -2.56 14.77 -5.55
CA PRO A 149 -3.49 13.69 -5.87
C PRO A 149 -2.82 12.63 -6.75
N ALA A 150 -3.19 11.37 -6.58
CA ALA A 150 -2.76 10.28 -7.43
C ALA A 150 -3.76 10.04 -8.56
N GLN A 151 -3.28 9.81 -9.79
CA GLN A 151 -4.11 9.36 -10.90
C GLN A 151 -4.59 7.93 -10.66
N GLU A 152 -5.86 7.64 -11.01
CA GLU A 152 -6.41 6.29 -11.04
C GLU A 152 -5.95 5.52 -12.29
N LYS A 153 -5.86 6.22 -13.40
CA LYS A 153 -5.41 5.72 -14.70
C LYS A 153 -4.46 6.72 -15.30
N PHE A 154 -3.40 6.22 -15.95
CA PHE A 154 -2.41 7.07 -16.59
C PHE A 154 -3.06 7.98 -17.64
N ASP A 155 -2.89 9.28 -17.46
CA ASP A 155 -3.25 10.34 -18.38
C ASP A 155 -2.09 11.36 -18.45
N PRO A 156 -1.33 11.40 -19.55
CA PRO A 156 -0.20 12.31 -19.69
C PRO A 156 -0.62 13.77 -19.79
N GLN A 157 -1.89 14.07 -20.05
CA GLN A 157 -2.43 15.44 -20.12
C GLN A 157 -2.87 15.95 -18.75
N ASN A 158 -3.08 15.06 -17.78
CA ASN A 158 -3.45 15.46 -16.44
C ASN A 158 -2.26 16.07 -15.69
N LYS A 159 -2.29 17.37 -15.46
CA LYS A 159 -1.27 18.13 -14.73
C LYS A 159 -1.64 18.39 -13.26
N THR A 160 -2.82 17.93 -12.82
CA THR A 160 -3.33 18.16 -11.46
C THR A 160 -3.15 16.99 -10.52
N ALA A 161 -2.89 15.79 -11.06
CA ALA A 161 -2.64 14.55 -10.33
C ALA A 161 -1.43 13.81 -10.91
N LEU A 162 -0.72 13.03 -10.09
CA LEU A 162 0.50 12.33 -10.48
C LEU A 162 0.23 10.87 -10.82
N TRP A 163 0.89 10.38 -11.87
CA TRP A 163 1.08 8.96 -12.11
C TRP A 163 2.46 8.55 -11.59
N GLY A 164 2.49 7.66 -10.61
CA GLY A 164 3.74 7.37 -9.94
C GLY A 164 4.32 8.60 -9.28
N ALA A 165 5.54 8.98 -9.65
CA ALA A 165 6.20 10.20 -9.18
C ALA A 165 6.44 11.21 -10.32
N TYR A 166 5.89 10.99 -11.51
CA TYR A 166 6.08 11.90 -12.65
C TYR A 166 5.43 13.25 -12.39
N GLY A 167 6.19 14.30 -12.59
CA GLY A 167 5.77 15.67 -12.35
C GLY A 167 5.74 16.08 -10.86
N TYR A 168 6.28 15.22 -9.97
CA TYR A 168 6.42 15.57 -8.57
C TYR A 168 7.25 16.85 -8.39
N THR A 169 6.75 17.69 -7.51
CA THR A 169 7.47 18.85 -6.96
C THR A 169 7.23 18.92 -5.44
N PRO A 170 8.17 19.47 -4.66
CA PRO A 170 8.01 19.58 -3.21
C PRO A 170 6.95 20.61 -2.76
N ALA A 171 6.37 21.36 -3.68
CA ALA A 171 5.41 22.43 -3.37
C ALA A 171 4.14 21.95 -2.65
N LYS A 172 3.82 20.65 -2.75
CA LYS A 172 2.68 20.02 -2.07
C LYS A 172 3.08 19.06 -0.96
N ASP A 173 4.32 19.08 -0.51
CA ASP A 173 4.76 18.27 0.61
C ASP A 173 4.12 18.79 1.91
N VAL A 174 3.44 17.88 2.62
CA VAL A 174 2.84 18.13 3.93
C VAL A 174 3.84 17.84 5.03
N ALA A 175 4.61 16.75 4.87
CA ALA A 175 5.65 16.39 5.82
C ALA A 175 6.80 15.64 5.12
N ARG A 176 8.02 15.86 5.59
CA ARG A 176 9.23 15.11 5.24
C ARG A 176 9.79 14.51 6.52
N ILE A 177 9.81 13.18 6.60
CA ILE A 177 10.05 12.42 7.82
C ILE A 177 11.27 11.54 7.62
N PRO A 178 12.37 11.73 8.39
CA PRO A 178 13.49 10.80 8.36
C PRO A 178 13.06 9.37 8.70
N MET A 179 13.53 8.40 7.93
CA MET A 179 13.24 6.99 8.16
C MET A 179 14.47 6.31 8.78
N LYS A 180 14.23 5.40 9.71
CA LYS A 180 15.25 4.47 10.19
C LYS A 180 15.48 3.40 9.13
N LEU A 181 16.75 3.17 8.77
CA LEU A 181 17.15 2.09 7.86
C LEU A 181 17.65 0.90 8.69
N ASP A 182 17.16 -0.28 8.35
CA ASP A 182 17.57 -1.55 8.93
C ASP A 182 17.87 -2.57 7.83
N THR A 183 18.81 -3.47 8.06
CA THR A 183 19.09 -4.61 7.18
C THR A 183 18.38 -5.84 7.71
N LEU A 184 17.51 -6.43 6.89
CA LEU A 184 16.79 -7.65 7.25
C LEU A 184 17.69 -8.88 7.14
N PRO A 185 17.55 -9.88 8.01
CA PRO A 185 18.28 -11.15 7.94
C PRO A 185 17.82 -12.03 6.76
N PHE A 186 16.72 -11.71 6.11
CA PHE A 186 16.14 -12.37 4.94
C PHE A 186 15.81 -11.34 3.85
N ALA A 187 15.60 -11.81 2.63
CA ALA A 187 15.16 -10.95 1.54
C ALA A 187 13.62 -10.98 1.39
N VAL A 188 13.03 -9.80 1.26
CA VAL A 188 11.62 -9.61 0.91
C VAL A 188 11.54 -9.43 -0.60
N GLU A 189 11.16 -10.49 -1.32
CA GLU A 189 11.15 -10.53 -2.78
C GLU A 189 10.17 -9.51 -3.39
N GLN A 190 8.98 -9.39 -2.81
CA GLN A 190 7.94 -8.47 -3.28
C GLN A 190 7.88 -7.25 -2.36
N LEU A 191 8.02 -6.05 -2.91
CA LEU A 191 7.90 -4.81 -2.15
C LEU A 191 6.66 -4.85 -1.24
N THR A 192 6.87 -4.56 0.04
CA THR A 192 5.84 -4.65 1.06
C THR A 192 5.84 -3.42 1.95
N TRP A 193 4.71 -2.73 2.02
CA TRP A 193 4.40 -1.83 3.11
C TRP A 193 3.74 -2.60 4.25
N SER A 194 4.03 -2.22 5.48
CA SER A 194 3.45 -2.83 6.68
C SER A 194 3.40 -1.84 7.83
N PHE A 195 2.48 -2.09 8.75
CA PHE A 195 2.45 -1.43 10.06
C PHE A 195 3.08 -2.38 11.08
N LEU A 196 4.10 -1.90 11.79
CA LEU A 196 4.87 -2.67 12.77
C LEU A 196 4.72 -2.06 14.17
N ASP A 197 4.91 -2.87 15.21
CA ASP A 197 4.90 -2.46 16.63
C ASP A 197 3.64 -1.64 16.98
N MET A 198 2.51 -2.06 16.44
CA MET A 198 1.26 -1.34 16.62
C MET A 198 0.73 -1.45 18.05
N THR A 199 0.40 -0.30 18.60
CA THR A 199 -0.42 -0.15 19.82
C THR A 199 -1.72 0.56 19.46
N ASN A 200 -2.57 0.83 20.43
CA ASN A 200 -3.80 1.59 20.19
C ASN A 200 -3.54 3.04 19.73
N GLU A 201 -2.38 3.59 20.04
CA GLU A 201 -2.09 5.02 19.84
C GLU A 201 -0.84 5.28 19.00
N ALA A 202 -0.08 4.24 18.64
CA ALA A 202 1.20 4.40 18.00
C ALA A 202 1.58 3.18 17.15
N GLY A 203 2.57 3.35 16.27
CA GLY A 203 3.15 2.29 15.48
C GLY A 203 4.28 2.78 14.61
N ARG A 204 4.70 1.92 13.67
CA ARG A 204 5.66 2.27 12.63
C ARG A 204 5.10 1.95 11.26
N MET A 205 5.17 2.88 10.35
CA MET A 205 5.05 2.62 8.91
C MET A 205 6.38 2.10 8.41
N ALA A 206 6.40 0.93 7.78
CA ALA A 206 7.62 0.31 7.26
C ALA A 206 7.44 -0.09 5.80
N ILE A 207 8.47 0.14 5.00
CA ILE A 207 8.61 -0.37 3.64
C ILE A 207 9.78 -1.34 3.61
N MET A 208 9.56 -2.53 3.03
CA MET A 208 10.53 -3.60 2.93
C MET A 208 10.68 -4.05 1.48
N TRP A 209 11.92 -4.15 1.00
CA TRP A 209 12.22 -4.71 -0.31
C TRP A 209 13.68 -5.20 -0.37
N GLY A 210 13.89 -6.40 -0.88
CA GLY A 210 15.17 -7.07 -0.73
C GLY A 210 15.52 -7.24 0.75
N LYS A 211 16.73 -6.91 1.13
CA LYS A 211 17.18 -6.92 2.53
C LYS A 211 17.04 -5.56 3.23
N THR A 212 16.44 -4.57 2.58
CA THR A 212 16.30 -3.24 3.15
C THR A 212 14.92 -3.06 3.76
N MET A 213 14.88 -2.57 4.99
CA MET A 213 13.69 -2.03 5.63
C MET A 213 13.93 -0.57 5.99
N ALA A 214 12.98 0.29 5.62
CA ALA A 214 12.95 1.67 6.06
C ALA A 214 11.66 1.92 6.84
N SER A 215 11.73 2.57 8.00
CA SER A 215 10.56 2.78 8.85
C SER A 215 10.50 4.16 9.48
N ALA A 216 9.28 4.65 9.71
CA ALA A 216 8.99 5.89 10.40
C ALA A 216 7.97 5.62 11.53
N SER A 217 8.33 5.98 12.76
CA SER A 217 7.44 5.85 13.92
C SER A 217 6.43 6.98 13.95
N PHE A 218 5.19 6.67 14.31
CA PHE A 218 4.12 7.66 14.44
C PHE A 218 3.30 7.43 15.71
N ARG A 219 2.59 8.48 16.12
CA ARG A 219 1.47 8.41 17.06
C ARG A 219 0.19 8.88 16.37
N ALA A 220 -0.91 8.25 16.70
CA ALA A 220 -2.23 8.70 16.26
C ALA A 220 -2.67 9.87 17.14
N GLY A 221 -3.01 10.98 16.49
CA GLY A 221 -3.58 12.15 17.14
C GLY A 221 -5.10 12.00 17.31
N THR A 222 -5.67 12.58 18.36
CA THR A 222 -7.12 12.79 18.43
C THR A 222 -7.48 13.98 17.56
N ALA A 223 -8.55 13.86 16.77
CA ALA A 223 -9.12 15.03 16.10
C ALA A 223 -9.54 16.06 17.18
N ARG A 224 -9.07 17.29 17.04
CA ARG A 224 -9.52 18.40 17.88
C ARG A 224 -10.86 18.89 17.40
#